data_0e6806581ea017ab231c9371060d54da
#
_entry.id   0e6806581ea017ab231c9371060d54da
#
_cell.length_a   1.000
_cell.length_b   1.000
_cell.length_c   1.000
_cell.angle_alpha   90.00
_cell.angle_beta   90.00
_cell.angle_gamma   90.00
#
_symmetry.space_group_name_H-M   'P 1'
#
loop_
_entity.id
_entity.type
_entity.pdbx_description
1 polymer ?
#
loop_
_entity_poly.entity_id
_entity_poly.type
_entity_poly.pdbx_seq_one_letter_code
_entity_poly.pdbx_strand_id
1 'polypeptide(L)' 'MTNQLAHPMEKFQRKMASLVESNAIKPNDSLWKLALLYGDEWAFWKRELEDFGFTMQDPIQEVLLVEAWDED' A
#
# COMPACT_ATOMS: atom_id res chain seq x y z
N MET A 1 6.92 8.08 -25.98
CA MET A 1 6.58 7.89 -24.93
C MET A 1 7.38 7.14 -24.09
N THR A 2 7.41 7.41 -23.00
CA THR A 2 8.21 6.82 -22.23
C THR A 2 7.72 5.69 -21.64
N ASN A 3 8.42 4.76 -21.49
CA ASN A 3 8.12 3.69 -20.93
C ASN A 3 8.35 3.67 -19.54
N GLN A 4 7.72 4.44 -18.77
CA GLN A 4 7.92 4.46 -17.45
C GLN A 4 7.30 3.35 -16.78
N LEU A 5 8.00 2.59 -16.01
CA LEU A 5 7.46 1.55 -15.22
C LEU A 5 6.92 2.16 -13.95
N ALA A 6 5.73 1.80 -13.57
CA ALA A 6 5.16 2.28 -12.34
C ALA A 6 5.93 1.69 -11.18
N HIS A 7 6.19 2.49 -10.17
CA HIS A 7 6.80 1.99 -8.95
C HIS A 7 5.88 0.93 -8.36
N PRO A 8 6.42 -0.15 -7.81
CA PRO A 8 5.56 -1.18 -7.21
C PRO A 8 4.60 -0.63 -6.18
N MET A 9 5.04 0.38 -5.41
CA MET A 9 4.17 0.96 -4.41
C MET A 9 3.05 1.77 -5.02
N GLU A 10 3.21 2.27 -6.23
CA GLU A 10 2.13 2.95 -6.91
C GLU A 10 1.01 1.98 -7.23
N LYS A 11 1.36 0.79 -7.67
CA LYS A 11 0.36 -0.23 -7.93
C LYS A 11 -0.32 -0.67 -6.65
N PHE A 12 0.46 -0.78 -5.59
CA PHE A 12 -0.08 -1.15 -4.29
C PHE A 12 -1.08 -0.10 -3.82
N GLN A 13 -0.74 1.17 -3.97
CA GLN A 13 -1.61 2.25 -3.55
C GLN A 13 -2.92 2.25 -4.34
N ARG A 14 -2.83 2.01 -5.64
CA ARG A 14 -4.03 1.94 -6.45
C ARG A 14 -4.93 0.80 -6.03
N LYS A 15 -4.32 -0.33 -5.69
CA LYS A 15 -5.09 -1.45 -5.22
C LYS A 15 -5.77 -1.13 -3.89
N MET A 16 -5.07 -0.42 -3.01
CA MET A 16 -5.66 -0.02 -1.74
C MET A 16 -6.85 0.90 -1.98
N ALA A 17 -6.71 1.86 -2.89
CA ALA A 17 -7.79 2.77 -3.19
C ALA A 17 -9.00 2.01 -3.74
N SER A 18 -8.75 1.04 -4.58
CA SER A 18 -9.82 0.23 -5.13
C SER A 18 -10.52 -0.59 -4.06
N LEU A 19 -9.75 -1.15 -3.14
CA LEU A 19 -10.34 -1.94 -2.07
C LEU A 19 -11.17 -1.08 -1.12
N VAL A 20 -10.74 0.14 -0.89
CA VAL A 20 -11.50 1.06 -0.07
C VAL A 20 -12.80 1.43 -0.78
N GLU A 21 -12.72 1.68 -2.07
CA GLU A 21 -13.91 2.03 -2.82
C GLU A 21 -14.93 0.90 -2.85
N SER A 22 -14.46 -0.34 -2.87
CA SER A 22 -15.36 -1.47 -2.91
C SER A 22 -15.81 -1.90 -1.53
N ASN A 23 -15.36 -1.21 -0.50
CA ASN A 23 -15.69 -1.52 0.89
C ASN A 23 -15.08 -2.83 1.38
N ALA A 24 -14.07 -3.32 0.69
CA ALA A 24 -13.36 -4.50 1.17
C ALA A 24 -12.51 -4.16 2.39
N ILE A 25 -12.01 -2.92 2.45
CA ILE A 25 -11.26 -2.44 3.60
C ILE A 25 -11.70 -1.01 3.87
N LYS A 26 -11.32 -0.50 5.01
CA LYS A 26 -11.66 0.87 5.38
C LYS A 26 -10.40 1.69 5.54
N PRO A 27 -10.46 2.99 5.28
CA PRO A 27 -9.25 3.83 5.39
C PRO A 27 -8.64 3.85 6.77
N ASN A 28 -9.44 3.68 7.80
CA ASN A 28 -8.88 3.67 9.14
C ASN A 28 -8.50 2.30 9.63
N ASP A 29 -8.61 1.26 8.81
CA ASP A 29 -8.09 -0.04 9.18
C ASP A 29 -6.58 0.03 9.21
N SER A 30 -5.95 -0.75 10.06
CA SER A 30 -4.50 -0.75 10.10
C SER A 30 -3.94 -1.58 8.96
N LEU A 31 -2.67 -1.37 8.67
CA LEU A 31 -2.02 -2.11 7.60
C LEU A 31 -2.01 -3.61 7.85
N TRP A 32 -2.09 -4.02 9.11
CA TRP A 32 -2.18 -5.44 9.43
C TRP A 32 -3.33 -6.12 8.72
N LYS A 33 -4.41 -5.39 8.45
CA LYS A 33 -5.54 -5.99 7.78
C LYS A 33 -5.17 -6.52 6.41
N LEU A 34 -4.20 -5.91 5.78
CA LEU A 34 -3.77 -6.32 4.47
C LEU A 34 -3.09 -7.67 4.46
N ALA A 35 -2.52 -8.05 5.59
CA ALA A 35 -1.89 -9.36 5.69
C ALA A 35 -2.88 -10.48 5.39
N LEU A 36 -4.14 -10.27 5.75
CA LEU A 36 -5.15 -11.28 5.51
C LEU A 36 -5.52 -11.35 4.03
N LEU A 37 -5.37 -10.23 3.34
CA LEU A 37 -5.74 -10.18 1.94
C LEU A 37 -4.62 -10.64 1.01
N TYR A 38 -3.39 -10.33 1.39
CA TYR A 38 -2.26 -10.67 0.53
C TYR A 38 -1.67 -12.05 0.77
N GLY A 39 -1.86 -12.58 1.96
CA GLY A 39 -1.33 -13.92 2.24
C GLY A 39 0.17 -13.97 2.08
N ASP A 40 0.65 -14.85 1.23
CA ASP A 40 2.07 -15.07 1.07
C ASP A 40 2.81 -13.86 0.52
N GLU A 41 2.13 -12.99 -0.19
CA GLU A 41 2.78 -11.82 -0.76
C GLU A 41 2.97 -10.73 0.27
N TRP A 42 2.36 -10.88 1.43
CA TRP A 42 2.40 -9.81 2.42
C TRP A 42 3.81 -9.50 2.91
N ALA A 43 4.66 -10.51 3.00
CA ALA A 43 6.02 -10.29 3.49
C ALA A 43 6.75 -9.28 2.60
N PHE A 44 6.54 -9.35 1.29
CA PHE A 44 7.16 -8.42 0.37
C PHE A 44 6.62 -7.01 0.58
N TRP A 45 5.30 -6.86 0.66
CA TRP A 45 4.71 -5.53 0.80
C TRP A 45 4.98 -4.92 2.17
N LYS A 46 5.02 -5.75 3.19
CA LYS A 46 5.36 -5.29 4.51
C LYS A 46 6.73 -4.66 4.52
N ARG A 47 7.70 -5.31 3.86
CA ARG A 47 9.04 -4.81 3.81
C ARG A 47 9.11 -3.50 3.04
N GLU A 48 8.40 -3.43 1.91
CA GLU A 48 8.38 -2.21 1.13
C GLU A 48 7.78 -1.07 1.92
N LEU A 49 6.72 -1.32 2.66
CA LEU A 49 6.11 -0.28 3.47
C LEU A 49 7.04 0.18 4.58
N GLU A 50 7.75 -0.73 5.19
CA GLU A 50 8.67 -0.38 6.26
C GLU A 50 9.84 0.44 5.72
N ASP A 51 10.26 0.17 4.49
CA ASP A 51 11.32 0.94 3.87
C ASP A 51 10.90 2.39 3.64
N PHE A 52 9.63 2.65 3.51
CA PHE A 52 9.13 4.00 3.36
C PHE A 52 8.72 4.63 4.70
N GLY A 53 8.95 3.91 5.79
CA GLY A 53 8.69 4.48 7.11
C GLY A 53 7.34 4.18 7.70
N PHE A 54 6.57 3.31 7.09
CA PHE A 54 5.28 2.92 7.64
C PHE A 54 5.44 1.80 8.65
N THR A 55 4.50 1.71 9.57
CA THR A 55 4.46 0.57 10.47
C THR A 55 3.16 -0.16 10.23
N MET A 56 3.09 -1.37 10.72
CA MET A 56 1.89 -2.18 10.51
C MET A 56 0.69 -1.66 11.27
N GLN A 57 0.90 -0.74 12.20
CA GLN A 57 -0.19 -0.18 12.95
C GLN A 57 -0.74 1.09 12.31
N ASP A 58 -0.06 1.60 11.31
CA ASP A 58 -0.52 2.81 10.64
C ASP A 58 -1.81 2.54 9.89
N PRO A 59 -2.68 3.51 9.78
CA PRO A 59 -3.92 3.30 9.04
C PRO A 59 -3.68 3.28 7.54
N ILE A 60 -4.50 2.56 6.84
CA ILE A 60 -4.38 2.41 5.39
C ILE A 60 -4.44 3.77 4.71
N GLN A 61 -5.20 4.71 5.24
CA GLN A 61 -5.31 6.02 4.62
C GLN A 61 -3.97 6.73 4.52
N GLU A 62 -3.02 6.41 5.39
CA GLU A 62 -1.69 7.03 5.32
C GLU A 62 -1.01 6.65 4.01
N VAL A 63 -1.20 5.43 3.57
CA VAL A 63 -0.65 4.99 2.30
C VAL A 63 -1.34 5.73 1.16
N LEU A 64 -2.65 5.96 1.28
CA LEU A 64 -3.40 6.61 0.23
C LEU A 64 -3.04 8.09 0.11
N LEU A 65 -2.49 8.68 1.15
CA LEU A 65 -2.14 10.08 1.12
C LEU A 65 -0.77 10.36 0.49
N VAL A 66 -0.01 9.33 0.23
CA VAL A 66 1.30 9.51 -0.38
C VAL A 66 1.12 10.01 -1.81
N GLU A 67 1.76 11.11 -2.15
CA GLU A 67 1.60 11.68 -3.46
C GLU A 67 2.56 11.10 -4.47
N ALA A 68 3.72 10.71 -4.03
CA ALA A 68 4.70 10.11 -4.93
C ALA A 68 5.54 9.10 -4.18
N TRP A 69 5.87 8.04 -4.83
CA TRP A 69 6.70 6.98 -4.24
C TRP A 69 8.10 7.09 -4.80
N ASP A 70 8.85 8.06 -4.27
CA ASP A 70 10.18 8.28 -4.76
C ASP A 70 11.16 7.51 -3.96
N GLU A 71 12.15 6.94 -4.61
CA GLU A 71 13.16 6.28 -3.94
C GLU A 71 14.37 6.99 -4.17
N ASP A 72 15.14 7.33 -3.29
CA ASP A 72 16.37 7.98 -3.53
C ASP A 72 17.52 7.15 -3.42
#